data_dd63ab5e3ad3ffde5ed4720872a78b10
#
_entry.id   dd63ab5e3ad3ffde5ed4720872a78b10
#
_cell.length_a   1.000
_cell.length_b   1.000
_cell.length_c   1.000
_cell.angle_alpha   90.00
_cell.angle_beta   90.00
_cell.angle_gamma   90.00
#
_symmetry.space_group_name_H-M   'P 1'
#
loop_
_entity.id
_entity.type
_entity.pdbx_description
1 polymer ?
#
loop_
_entity_poly.entity_id
_entity_poly.type
_entity_poly.pdbx_seq_one_letter_code
_entity_poly.pdbx_strand_id
1 'polypeptide(L)'
;MSTISPFARPLYVMLKPVGAACNLRCEYCYYLEKSNLYRDAQKRVLSEEMLEQFTKEYIEAQTSPDILFTWHGGEPLMRPLSFYRKAVELQRKYGVGRCISNSIQTNGTLLNDEWCRFLRENNWLVGISIDGPQEFHDEFRRTASGAQTWQKVMHGIRLLKKHGVEWNAMAVVNDFNADYPLDFYRFFKENGCQFLQFTPIVERIVKHADGRHLATITDPADAPLSDMSVTPEQWGRFLCAIFDEWVRHDVGKIYVELFDCMLANWVGVTPGICMYAKECGHAGVMEFNGDVYSCDHFVFPEYRLGNIREKTITEMLYGDQQQRFSELKHKSLPQECKECRWEFACHGECPKNRFIKDRYGNPGKNYLCRGYQQFFEHVAPYMEYMKNEYLNQRPPANVMDRVDEIAKK
;
A
#
# COMPACT_ATOMS: atom_id res chain seq x y z
N MET A 1 6.49 32.97 1.92
CA MET A 1 6.98 31.58 2.01
C MET A 1 6.84 31.13 3.44
N SER A 2 5.92 30.20 3.73
CA SER A 2 5.85 29.60 5.07
C SER A 2 7.09 28.74 5.25
N THR A 3 7.96 29.09 6.19
CA THR A 3 9.12 28.27 6.54
C THR A 3 8.63 27.00 7.23
N ILE A 4 8.75 25.86 6.51
CA ILE A 4 8.48 24.56 7.10
C ILE A 4 9.45 24.36 8.26
N SER A 5 8.95 23.90 9.40
CA SER A 5 9.83 23.53 10.51
C SER A 5 10.79 22.41 10.07
N PRO A 6 12.09 22.49 10.35
CA PRO A 6 13.04 21.42 10.05
C PRO A 6 12.74 20.11 10.79
N PHE A 7 11.85 20.15 11.80
CA PHE A 7 11.35 18.99 12.54
C PHE A 7 10.00 18.49 12.02
N ALA A 8 9.47 19.06 10.93
CA ALA A 8 8.25 18.56 10.31
C ALA A 8 8.50 17.16 9.74
N ARG A 9 7.49 16.29 9.84
CA ARG A 9 7.57 14.94 9.21
C ARG A 9 7.69 15.11 7.70
N PRO A 10 8.50 14.27 7.01
CA PRO A 10 8.63 14.31 5.56
C PRO A 10 7.28 14.14 4.87
N LEU A 11 7.11 14.81 3.74
CA LEU A 11 5.97 14.62 2.86
C LEU A 11 6.12 13.32 2.06
N TYR A 12 5.01 12.71 1.76
CA TYR A 12 4.93 11.62 0.81
C TYR A 12 3.84 11.89 -0.22
N VAL A 13 4.17 11.78 -1.51
CA VAL A 13 3.19 11.91 -2.59
C VAL A 13 3.34 10.77 -3.57
N MET A 14 2.26 10.02 -3.73
CA MET A 14 2.14 9.00 -4.77
C MET A 14 1.69 9.66 -6.08
N LEU A 15 2.44 9.46 -7.14
CA LEU A 15 2.14 10.02 -8.48
C LEU A 15 1.36 9.03 -9.33
N LYS A 16 0.29 9.53 -9.96
CA LYS A 16 -0.55 8.79 -10.90
C LYS A 16 -0.39 9.33 -12.33
N PRO A 17 0.71 9.01 -13.04
CA PRO A 17 1.02 9.64 -14.33
C PRO A 17 0.02 9.35 -15.47
N VAL A 18 -0.83 8.33 -15.29
CA VAL A 18 -1.90 7.95 -16.22
C VAL A 18 -3.29 7.89 -15.54
N GLY A 19 -3.40 8.38 -14.30
CA GLY A 19 -4.62 8.27 -13.51
C GLY A 19 -5.05 6.80 -13.36
N ALA A 20 -6.32 6.51 -13.60
CA ALA A 20 -6.90 5.18 -13.52
C ALA A 20 -6.71 4.32 -14.79
N ALA A 21 -6.04 4.84 -15.86
CA ALA A 21 -5.83 4.06 -17.06
C ALA A 21 -4.95 2.84 -16.79
N CYS A 22 -5.44 1.66 -17.21
CA CYS A 22 -4.75 0.38 -17.01
C CYS A 22 -5.00 -0.54 -18.22
N ASN A 23 -4.02 -1.37 -18.55
CA ASN A 23 -4.15 -2.43 -19.55
C ASN A 23 -4.80 -3.71 -19.01
N LEU A 24 -5.04 -3.77 -17.67
CA LEU A 24 -5.81 -4.82 -17.00
C LEU A 24 -7.16 -4.27 -16.51
N ARG A 25 -8.07 -5.19 -16.16
CA ARG A 25 -9.35 -4.90 -15.53
C ARG A 25 -9.62 -5.90 -14.41
N CYS A 26 -8.79 -5.83 -13.36
CA CYS A 26 -8.95 -6.67 -12.17
C CYS A 26 -10.29 -6.37 -11.49
N GLU A 27 -11.07 -7.40 -11.17
CA GLU A 27 -12.45 -7.23 -10.70
C GLU A 27 -12.56 -6.50 -9.36
N TYR A 28 -11.56 -6.66 -8.49
CA TYR A 28 -11.49 -6.00 -7.18
C TYR A 28 -10.82 -4.63 -7.20
N CYS A 29 -10.44 -4.10 -8.38
CA CYS A 29 -9.64 -2.88 -8.43
C CYS A 29 -10.46 -1.64 -8.05
N TYR A 30 -10.26 -1.16 -6.82
CA TYR A 30 -10.92 0.05 -6.29
C TYR A 30 -10.60 1.32 -7.10
N TYR A 31 -9.56 1.28 -7.94
CA TYR A 31 -9.12 2.44 -8.71
C TYR A 31 -9.85 2.56 -10.06
N LEU A 32 -10.52 1.52 -10.55
CA LEU A 32 -11.26 1.57 -11.83
C LEU A 32 -12.34 2.65 -11.83
N GLU A 33 -13.08 2.77 -10.71
CA GLU A 33 -14.16 3.75 -10.57
C GLU A 33 -13.65 5.21 -10.58
N LYS A 34 -12.37 5.44 -10.26
CA LYS A 34 -11.75 6.78 -10.28
C LYS A 34 -11.68 7.36 -11.69
N SER A 35 -11.76 6.54 -12.74
CA SER A 35 -11.87 7.00 -14.13
C SER A 35 -13.09 7.89 -14.37
N ASN A 36 -14.14 7.71 -13.57
CA ASN A 36 -15.38 8.46 -13.65
C ASN A 36 -15.23 9.93 -13.21
N LEU A 37 -14.28 10.22 -12.32
CA LEU A 37 -13.99 11.60 -11.85
C LEU A 37 -13.45 12.50 -12.96
N TYR A 38 -12.90 11.91 -14.03
CA TYR A 38 -12.19 12.65 -15.09
C TYR A 38 -12.70 12.29 -16.48
N ARG A 39 -13.99 12.00 -16.62
CA ARG A 39 -14.61 11.57 -17.91
C ARG A 39 -14.35 12.56 -19.04
N ASP A 40 -14.36 13.85 -18.76
CA ASP A 40 -14.24 14.93 -19.74
C ASP A 40 -12.78 15.35 -20.03
N ALA A 41 -11.79 14.73 -19.39
CA ALA A 41 -10.39 15.07 -19.61
C ALA A 41 -9.93 14.60 -21.02
N GLN A 42 -9.53 15.56 -21.87
CA GLN A 42 -9.06 15.30 -23.24
C GLN A 42 -7.76 14.47 -23.26
N LYS A 43 -6.85 14.70 -22.29
CA LYS A 43 -5.60 13.94 -22.12
C LYS A 43 -5.51 13.47 -20.66
N ARG A 44 -5.46 12.16 -20.47
CA ARG A 44 -5.38 11.53 -19.15
C ARG A 44 -3.94 11.10 -18.83
N VAL A 45 -3.00 12.01 -19.06
CA VAL A 45 -1.57 11.76 -18.79
C VAL A 45 -0.93 13.00 -18.19
N LEU A 46 -0.05 12.79 -17.24
CA LEU A 46 0.74 13.86 -16.62
C LEU A 46 1.65 14.53 -17.68
N SER A 47 1.56 15.85 -17.83
CA SER A 47 2.40 16.60 -18.77
C SER A 47 3.83 16.74 -18.23
N GLU A 48 4.80 16.99 -19.12
CA GLU A 48 6.20 17.20 -18.71
C GLU A 48 6.37 18.51 -17.92
N GLU A 49 5.60 19.55 -18.24
CA GLU A 49 5.60 20.81 -17.49
C GLU A 49 5.14 20.59 -16.04
N MET A 50 4.07 19.83 -15.86
CA MET A 50 3.55 19.51 -14.54
C MET A 50 4.48 18.54 -13.77
N LEU A 51 5.13 17.62 -14.49
CA LEU A 51 6.17 16.77 -13.92
C LEU A 51 7.35 17.61 -13.39
N GLU A 52 7.79 18.61 -14.16
CA GLU A 52 8.87 19.52 -13.75
C GLU A 52 8.46 20.35 -12.54
N GLN A 53 7.27 20.96 -12.56
CA GLN A 53 6.72 21.71 -11.43
C GLN A 53 6.65 20.83 -10.17
N PHE A 54 6.04 19.65 -10.28
CA PHE A 54 5.94 18.71 -9.17
C PHE A 54 7.31 18.33 -8.63
N THR A 55 8.24 17.95 -9.50
CA THR A 55 9.57 17.48 -9.08
C THR A 55 10.31 18.56 -8.29
N LYS A 56 10.28 19.81 -8.77
CA LYS A 56 10.90 20.95 -8.09
C LYS A 56 10.26 21.18 -6.72
N GLU A 57 8.94 21.36 -6.68
CA GLU A 57 8.20 21.65 -5.43
C GLU A 57 8.33 20.52 -4.41
N TYR A 58 8.27 19.26 -4.87
CA TYR A 58 8.36 18.09 -4.00
C TYR A 58 9.73 17.98 -3.33
N ILE A 59 10.81 18.24 -4.07
CA ILE A 59 12.17 18.24 -3.54
C ILE A 59 12.37 19.41 -2.55
N GLU A 60 11.90 20.61 -2.91
CA GLU A 60 11.99 21.80 -2.06
C GLU A 60 11.19 21.65 -0.75
N ALA A 61 10.08 20.93 -0.78
CA ALA A 61 9.20 20.69 0.36
C ALA A 61 9.74 19.65 1.37
N GLN A 62 10.75 18.86 0.99
CA GLN A 62 11.26 17.79 1.87
C GLN A 62 12.19 18.32 2.97
N THR A 63 11.93 17.85 4.18
CA THR A 63 12.77 18.13 5.37
C THR A 63 13.90 17.13 5.55
N SER A 64 13.80 15.94 4.91
CA SER A 64 14.84 14.89 4.92
C SER A 64 15.77 15.05 3.71
N PRO A 65 17.07 14.70 3.82
CA PRO A 65 17.94 14.55 2.66
C PRO A 65 17.53 13.39 1.75
N ASP A 66 16.89 12.36 2.31
CA ASP A 66 16.41 11.20 1.57
C ASP A 66 15.00 11.46 1.06
N ILE A 67 14.82 11.38 -0.26
CA ILE A 67 13.56 11.69 -0.95
C ILE A 67 13.13 10.50 -1.80
N LEU A 68 11.94 9.96 -1.52
CA LEU A 68 11.36 8.88 -2.30
C LEU A 68 10.28 9.42 -3.26
N PHE A 69 10.46 9.15 -4.54
CA PHE A 69 9.42 9.31 -5.56
C PHE A 69 8.70 7.98 -5.78
N THR A 70 7.39 7.98 -5.64
CA THR A 70 6.56 6.77 -5.83
C THR A 70 5.62 6.94 -7.03
N TRP A 71 5.77 6.03 -7.99
CA TRP A 71 5.02 6.00 -9.23
C TRP A 71 3.98 4.89 -9.18
N HIS A 72 2.74 5.25 -9.37
CA HIS A 72 1.60 4.33 -9.29
C HIS A 72 0.51 4.74 -10.32
N GLY A 73 -0.71 4.28 -10.16
CA GLY A 73 -1.85 4.68 -10.98
C GLY A 73 -2.70 3.47 -11.32
N GLY A 74 -3.31 3.49 -12.49
CA GLY A 74 -3.81 2.29 -13.14
C GLY A 74 -2.64 1.37 -13.47
N GLU A 75 -1.95 1.67 -14.60
CA GLU A 75 -0.67 1.01 -14.91
C GLU A 75 0.36 2.08 -15.33
N PRO A 76 1.35 2.40 -14.47
CA PRO A 76 2.30 3.47 -14.76
C PRO A 76 3.19 3.18 -15.99
N LEU A 77 3.49 1.91 -16.31
CA LEU A 77 4.27 1.54 -17.49
C LEU A 77 3.54 1.80 -18.84
N MET A 78 2.28 2.21 -18.80
CA MET A 78 1.60 2.75 -19.99
C MET A 78 2.17 4.12 -20.41
N ARG A 79 2.87 4.84 -19.53
CA ARG A 79 3.71 5.97 -19.94
C ARG A 79 4.97 5.43 -20.62
N PRO A 80 5.42 6.05 -21.73
CA PRO A 80 6.65 5.64 -22.40
C PRO A 80 7.88 5.85 -21.50
N LEU A 81 8.91 5.05 -21.71
CA LEU A 81 10.15 5.12 -20.94
C LEU A 81 10.83 6.51 -20.99
N SER A 82 10.65 7.25 -22.11
CA SER A 82 11.15 8.62 -22.27
C SER A 82 10.62 9.57 -21.17
N PHE A 83 9.38 9.39 -20.72
CA PHE A 83 8.82 10.17 -19.63
C PHE A 83 9.59 9.94 -18.31
N TYR A 84 9.94 8.70 -17.99
CA TYR A 84 10.70 8.37 -16.77
C TYR A 84 12.17 8.77 -16.87
N ARG A 85 12.76 8.74 -18.07
CA ARG A 85 14.08 9.33 -18.32
C ARG A 85 14.06 10.84 -18.02
N LYS A 86 13.02 11.54 -18.46
CA LYS A 86 12.80 12.95 -18.14
C LYS A 86 12.62 13.19 -16.65
N ALA A 87 11.87 12.34 -15.96
CA ALA A 87 11.73 12.42 -14.50
C ALA A 87 13.07 12.33 -13.79
N VAL A 88 13.92 11.36 -14.15
CA VAL A 88 15.27 11.22 -13.57
C VAL A 88 16.16 12.43 -13.89
N GLU A 89 16.07 12.98 -15.12
CA GLU A 89 16.78 14.21 -15.49
C GLU A 89 16.38 15.38 -14.58
N LEU A 90 15.08 15.58 -14.37
CA LEU A 90 14.56 16.65 -13.50
C LEU A 90 14.95 16.44 -12.03
N GLN A 91 14.90 15.21 -11.54
CA GLN A 91 15.35 14.85 -10.20
C GLN A 91 16.83 15.20 -10.00
N ARG A 92 17.68 14.92 -10.98
CA ARG A 92 19.11 15.30 -10.94
C ARG A 92 19.31 16.82 -10.99
N LYS A 93 18.48 17.53 -11.80
CA LYS A 93 18.53 18.99 -11.92
C LYS A 93 18.19 19.70 -10.61
N TYR A 94 17.13 19.28 -9.94
CA TYR A 94 16.61 19.95 -8.74
C TYR A 94 17.07 19.35 -7.41
N GLY A 95 17.55 18.10 -7.43
CA GLY A 95 17.92 17.34 -6.25
C GLY A 95 19.40 17.36 -5.89
N VAL A 96 20.14 18.40 -6.26
CA VAL A 96 21.57 18.52 -5.93
C VAL A 96 21.76 18.48 -4.41
N GLY A 97 22.59 17.54 -3.93
CA GLY A 97 22.83 17.35 -2.49
C GLY A 97 21.74 16.54 -1.76
N ARG A 98 20.78 15.96 -2.48
CA ARG A 98 19.76 15.06 -1.95
C ARG A 98 20.02 13.62 -2.39
N CYS A 99 19.57 12.66 -1.57
CA CYS A 99 19.55 11.25 -1.92
C CYS A 99 18.15 10.90 -2.46
N ILE A 100 18.04 10.81 -3.79
CA ILE A 100 16.76 10.55 -4.43
C ILE A 100 16.66 9.08 -4.82
N SER A 101 15.58 8.43 -4.37
CA SER A 101 15.18 7.07 -4.72
C SER A 101 13.83 7.07 -5.44
N ASN A 102 13.58 6.02 -6.21
CA ASN A 102 12.34 5.84 -6.94
C ASN A 102 11.77 4.45 -6.68
N SER A 103 10.45 4.37 -6.51
CA SER A 103 9.70 3.12 -6.51
C SER A 103 8.56 3.18 -7.51
N ILE A 104 8.29 2.07 -8.19
CA ILE A 104 7.19 1.96 -9.15
C ILE A 104 6.35 0.72 -8.86
N GLN A 105 5.04 0.91 -8.67
CA GLN A 105 4.10 -0.18 -8.50
C GLN A 105 3.45 -0.50 -9.83
N THR A 106 3.64 -1.71 -10.32
CA THR A 106 3.16 -2.15 -11.65
C THR A 106 2.53 -3.55 -11.60
N ASN A 107 1.64 -3.81 -12.55
CA ASN A 107 1.16 -5.17 -12.80
C ASN A 107 2.20 -6.06 -13.51
N GLY A 108 3.34 -5.52 -13.90
CA GLY A 108 4.48 -6.24 -14.47
C GLY A 108 4.32 -6.75 -15.91
N THR A 109 3.13 -6.65 -16.52
CA THR A 109 2.85 -7.23 -17.83
C THR A 109 3.49 -6.49 -19.01
N LEU A 110 3.93 -5.25 -18.78
CA LEU A 110 4.57 -4.38 -19.80
C LEU A 110 6.10 -4.30 -19.66
N LEU A 111 6.67 -5.00 -18.68
CA LEU A 111 8.12 -5.06 -18.50
C LEU A 111 8.80 -5.73 -19.70
N ASN A 112 9.93 -5.17 -20.10
CA ASN A 112 10.82 -5.69 -21.13
C ASN A 112 12.30 -5.41 -20.79
N ASP A 113 13.25 -5.89 -21.60
CA ASP A 113 14.67 -5.70 -21.35
C ASP A 113 15.11 -4.22 -21.28
N GLU A 114 14.46 -3.32 -22.05
CA GLU A 114 14.78 -1.89 -22.02
C GLU A 114 14.35 -1.25 -20.70
N TRP A 115 13.12 -1.55 -20.23
CA TRP A 115 12.63 -1.14 -18.94
C TRP A 115 13.54 -1.65 -17.81
N CYS A 116 13.88 -2.94 -17.81
CA CYS A 116 14.70 -3.51 -16.74
C CYS A 116 16.12 -2.92 -16.69
N ARG A 117 16.72 -2.62 -17.84
CA ARG A 117 18.01 -1.89 -17.86
C ARG A 117 17.89 -0.51 -17.23
N PHE A 118 16.89 0.27 -17.63
CA PHE A 118 16.66 1.60 -17.06
C PHE A 118 16.43 1.55 -15.55
N LEU A 119 15.59 0.64 -15.07
CA LEU A 119 15.28 0.47 -13.64
C LEU A 119 16.54 0.11 -12.85
N ARG A 120 17.37 -0.81 -13.39
CA ARG A 120 18.64 -1.19 -12.77
C ARG A 120 19.67 -0.06 -12.74
N GLU A 121 19.85 0.64 -13.86
CA GLU A 121 20.81 1.76 -13.99
C GLU A 121 20.50 2.93 -13.06
N ASN A 122 19.24 3.12 -12.70
CA ASN A 122 18.79 4.20 -11.83
C ASN A 122 18.39 3.71 -10.41
N ASN A 123 18.66 2.44 -10.06
CA ASN A 123 18.39 1.83 -8.74
C ASN A 123 16.93 1.99 -8.30
N TRP A 124 15.97 1.69 -9.18
CA TRP A 124 14.56 1.73 -8.85
C TRP A 124 14.12 0.46 -8.14
N LEU A 125 13.26 0.61 -7.13
CA LEU A 125 12.53 -0.49 -6.52
C LEU A 125 11.24 -0.73 -7.32
N VAL A 126 10.98 -2.00 -7.67
CA VAL A 126 9.78 -2.39 -8.44
C VAL A 126 8.83 -3.19 -7.57
N GLY A 127 7.67 -2.64 -7.27
CA GLY A 127 6.56 -3.37 -6.68
C GLY A 127 5.78 -4.12 -7.78
N ILE A 128 5.71 -5.44 -7.68
CA ILE A 128 4.94 -6.28 -8.60
C ILE A 128 3.63 -6.70 -7.97
N SER A 129 2.54 -6.40 -8.68
CA SER A 129 1.21 -6.86 -8.30
C SER A 129 0.99 -8.31 -8.76
N ILE A 130 1.08 -9.28 -7.85
CA ILE A 130 0.87 -10.70 -8.14
C ILE A 130 0.22 -11.40 -6.94
N ASP A 131 -0.83 -12.16 -7.18
CA ASP A 131 -1.65 -12.77 -6.13
C ASP A 131 -1.34 -14.27 -5.91
N GLY A 132 -0.05 -14.66 -6.01
CA GLY A 132 0.39 -16.01 -5.75
C GLY A 132 0.38 -16.93 -6.99
N PRO A 133 0.09 -18.24 -6.83
CA PRO A 133 -0.05 -19.23 -7.90
C PRO A 133 -1.00 -18.79 -9.01
N GLN A 134 -0.89 -19.42 -10.18
CA GLN A 134 -1.63 -19.03 -11.37
C GLN A 134 -3.16 -19.02 -11.15
N GLU A 135 -3.69 -20.05 -10.52
CA GLU A 135 -5.12 -20.19 -10.23
C GLU A 135 -5.64 -19.05 -9.34
N PHE A 136 -4.86 -18.57 -8.36
CA PHE A 136 -5.25 -17.47 -7.49
C PHE A 136 -5.18 -16.12 -8.21
N HIS A 137 -4.12 -15.92 -8.99
CA HIS A 137 -3.91 -14.68 -9.71
C HIS A 137 -4.92 -14.50 -10.84
N ASP A 138 -5.09 -15.53 -11.68
CA ASP A 138 -5.93 -15.46 -12.88
C ASP A 138 -7.44 -15.49 -12.57
N GLU A 139 -7.84 -15.73 -11.32
CA GLU A 139 -9.26 -15.62 -10.90
C GLU A 139 -9.77 -14.19 -11.09
N PHE A 140 -9.04 -13.19 -10.61
CA PHE A 140 -9.48 -11.80 -10.59
C PHE A 140 -8.61 -10.83 -11.41
N ARG A 141 -7.34 -11.16 -11.69
CA ARG A 141 -6.44 -10.29 -12.46
C ARG A 141 -6.45 -10.64 -13.94
N ARG A 142 -7.37 -10.02 -14.66
CA ARG A 142 -7.59 -10.30 -16.08
C ARG A 142 -7.48 -9.01 -16.91
N THR A 143 -7.30 -9.19 -18.23
CA THR A 143 -7.44 -8.09 -19.18
C THR A 143 -8.90 -7.68 -19.33
N ALA A 144 -9.17 -6.54 -19.98
CA ALA A 144 -10.54 -6.14 -20.29
C ALA A 144 -11.31 -7.15 -21.17
N SER A 145 -10.60 -7.99 -21.93
CA SER A 145 -11.18 -9.09 -22.72
C SER A 145 -11.32 -10.42 -21.93
N GLY A 146 -11.01 -10.42 -20.62
CA GLY A 146 -11.06 -11.61 -19.76
C GLY A 146 -9.87 -12.56 -19.87
N ALA A 147 -8.81 -12.19 -20.64
CA ALA A 147 -7.64 -13.04 -20.78
C ALA A 147 -6.79 -13.07 -19.49
N GLN A 148 -6.24 -14.25 -19.19
CA GLN A 148 -5.33 -14.51 -18.09
C GLN A 148 -4.03 -13.71 -18.21
N THR A 149 -3.42 -13.34 -17.08
CA THR A 149 -2.26 -12.45 -17.05
C THR A 149 -1.05 -12.99 -16.30
N TRP A 150 -1.20 -14.04 -15.51
CA TRP A 150 -0.14 -14.61 -14.68
C TRP A 150 1.16 -14.90 -15.44
N GLN A 151 1.07 -15.54 -16.62
CA GLN A 151 2.26 -15.84 -17.42
C GLN A 151 3.05 -14.60 -17.84
N LYS A 152 2.35 -13.47 -18.13
CA LYS A 152 2.99 -12.19 -18.48
C LYS A 152 3.66 -11.56 -17.26
N VAL A 153 3.02 -11.62 -16.10
CA VAL A 153 3.60 -11.12 -14.83
C VAL A 153 4.85 -11.92 -14.47
N MET A 154 4.78 -13.25 -14.53
CA MET A 154 5.93 -14.11 -14.27
C MET A 154 7.06 -13.90 -15.29
N HIS A 155 6.74 -13.58 -16.55
CA HIS A 155 7.76 -13.14 -17.50
C HIS A 155 8.44 -11.86 -17.05
N GLY A 156 7.67 -10.85 -16.60
CA GLY A 156 8.20 -9.62 -16.03
C GLY A 156 9.12 -9.86 -14.83
N ILE A 157 8.72 -10.71 -13.89
CA ILE A 157 9.55 -11.11 -12.73
C ILE A 157 10.87 -11.75 -13.19
N ARG A 158 10.82 -12.67 -14.18
CA ARG A 158 12.04 -13.26 -14.72
C ARG A 158 12.98 -12.23 -15.35
N LEU A 159 12.44 -11.20 -16.02
CA LEU A 159 13.23 -10.09 -16.55
C LEU A 159 13.87 -9.25 -15.45
N LEU A 160 13.13 -8.90 -14.39
CA LEU A 160 13.68 -8.18 -13.24
C LEU A 160 14.86 -8.96 -12.63
N LYS A 161 14.68 -10.25 -12.39
CA LYS A 161 15.73 -11.14 -11.86
C LYS A 161 16.94 -11.22 -12.81
N LYS A 162 16.72 -11.39 -14.13
CA LYS A 162 17.76 -11.41 -15.16
C LYS A 162 18.63 -10.15 -15.12
N HIS A 163 18.04 -9.00 -14.92
CA HIS A 163 18.74 -7.70 -14.91
C HIS A 163 19.19 -7.26 -13.50
N GLY A 164 18.93 -8.04 -12.45
CA GLY A 164 19.29 -7.72 -11.08
C GLY A 164 18.56 -6.49 -10.54
N VAL A 165 17.33 -6.23 -10.99
CA VAL A 165 16.47 -5.16 -10.47
C VAL A 165 15.86 -5.61 -9.15
N GLU A 166 15.91 -4.75 -8.13
CA GLU A 166 15.25 -5.00 -6.85
C GLU A 166 13.74 -4.95 -7.01
N TRP A 167 13.06 -5.93 -6.43
CA TRP A 167 11.61 -6.01 -6.50
C TRP A 167 10.98 -6.57 -5.23
N ASN A 168 9.75 -6.16 -4.97
CA ASN A 168 8.88 -6.70 -3.95
C ASN A 168 7.56 -7.16 -4.56
N ALA A 169 6.82 -8.02 -3.86
CA ALA A 169 5.49 -8.42 -4.26
C ALA A 169 4.43 -7.75 -3.40
N MET A 170 3.45 -7.16 -4.08
CA MET A 170 2.20 -6.75 -3.47
C MET A 170 1.11 -7.75 -3.90
N ALA A 171 0.57 -8.46 -2.95
CA ALA A 171 -0.40 -9.50 -3.19
C ALA A 171 -1.73 -9.21 -2.51
N VAL A 172 -2.80 -9.42 -3.23
CA VAL A 172 -4.15 -9.23 -2.73
C VAL A 172 -4.68 -10.55 -2.18
N VAL A 173 -5.21 -10.49 -0.95
CA VAL A 173 -5.84 -11.62 -0.27
C VAL A 173 -7.36 -11.45 -0.36
N ASN A 174 -8.01 -12.43 -0.95
CA ASN A 174 -9.45 -12.47 -1.19
C ASN A 174 -10.06 -13.75 -0.59
N ASP A 175 -11.37 -13.92 -0.67
CA ASP A 175 -12.09 -15.09 -0.13
C ASP A 175 -11.63 -16.41 -0.72
N PHE A 176 -11.16 -16.41 -1.98
CA PHE A 176 -10.70 -17.63 -2.67
C PHE A 176 -9.30 -18.07 -2.21
N ASN A 177 -8.31 -17.17 -2.16
CA ASN A 177 -6.92 -17.53 -1.84
C ASN A 177 -6.62 -17.51 -0.33
N ALA A 178 -7.47 -16.89 0.49
CA ALA A 178 -7.26 -16.77 1.94
C ALA A 178 -7.27 -18.14 2.67
N ASP A 179 -7.88 -19.16 2.09
CA ASP A 179 -7.91 -20.51 2.67
C ASP A 179 -6.69 -21.37 2.31
N TYR A 180 -5.75 -20.81 1.51
CA TYR A 180 -4.50 -21.47 1.09
C TYR A 180 -3.24 -20.69 1.47
N PRO A 181 -3.06 -20.29 2.75
CA PRO A 181 -2.00 -19.36 3.18
C PRO A 181 -0.58 -19.89 2.90
N LEU A 182 -0.34 -21.20 3.09
CA LEU A 182 0.99 -21.76 2.92
C LEU A 182 1.37 -21.94 1.44
N ASP A 183 0.43 -22.31 0.57
CA ASP A 183 0.67 -22.39 -0.86
C ASP A 183 0.95 -21.00 -1.43
N PHE A 184 0.20 -19.99 -0.93
CA PHE A 184 0.39 -18.60 -1.25
C PHE A 184 1.80 -18.12 -0.81
N TYR A 185 2.20 -18.36 0.43
CA TYR A 185 3.50 -17.92 0.95
C TYR A 185 4.68 -18.64 0.30
N ARG A 186 4.59 -19.97 0.12
CA ARG A 186 5.62 -20.77 -0.53
C ARG A 186 5.89 -20.34 -1.96
N PHE A 187 4.84 -20.01 -2.71
CA PHE A 187 4.99 -19.46 -4.06
C PHE A 187 5.98 -18.29 -4.10
N PHE A 188 5.88 -17.35 -3.19
CA PHE A 188 6.80 -16.20 -3.14
C PHE A 188 8.21 -16.61 -2.76
N LYS A 189 8.37 -17.50 -1.77
CA LYS A 189 9.68 -18.04 -1.38
C LYS A 189 10.38 -18.73 -2.57
N GLU A 190 9.70 -19.60 -3.26
CA GLU A 190 10.22 -20.36 -4.41
C GLU A 190 10.59 -19.44 -5.58
N ASN A 191 9.88 -18.34 -5.74
CA ASN A 191 10.21 -17.34 -6.74
C ASN A 191 11.26 -16.30 -6.27
N GLY A 192 11.84 -16.49 -5.08
CA GLY A 192 12.93 -15.66 -4.55
C GLY A 192 12.48 -14.24 -4.17
N CYS A 193 11.21 -14.04 -3.82
CA CYS A 193 10.72 -12.78 -3.30
C CYS A 193 11.08 -12.65 -1.82
N GLN A 194 11.78 -11.58 -1.47
CA GLN A 194 12.21 -11.33 -0.10
C GLN A 194 11.32 -10.30 0.62
N PHE A 195 10.55 -9.51 -0.09
CA PHE A 195 9.71 -8.45 0.49
C PHE A 195 8.27 -8.63 0.03
N LEU A 196 7.38 -8.91 1.00
CA LEU A 196 5.97 -9.25 0.77
C LEU A 196 5.04 -8.26 1.45
N GLN A 197 4.08 -7.78 0.68
CA GLN A 197 2.97 -7.00 1.21
C GLN A 197 1.66 -7.71 0.91
N PHE A 198 0.84 -7.95 1.94
CA PHE A 198 -0.49 -8.54 1.82
C PHE A 198 -1.56 -7.47 2.03
N THR A 199 -2.50 -7.37 1.08
CA THR A 199 -3.61 -6.43 1.15
C THR A 199 -4.92 -7.21 1.13
N PRO A 200 -5.70 -7.23 2.22
CA PRO A 200 -7.00 -7.91 2.23
C PRO A 200 -8.00 -7.15 1.38
N ILE A 201 -8.79 -7.85 0.57
CA ILE A 201 -9.97 -7.27 -0.07
C ILE A 201 -11.05 -7.10 0.97
N VAL A 202 -11.50 -5.86 1.12
CA VAL A 202 -12.69 -5.49 1.87
C VAL A 202 -13.42 -4.43 1.05
N GLU A 203 -14.26 -4.88 0.14
CA GLU A 203 -14.99 -4.02 -0.78
C GLU A 203 -16.48 -4.21 -0.61
N ARG A 204 -17.22 -3.11 -0.60
CA ARG A 204 -18.69 -3.13 -0.60
C ARG A 204 -19.19 -2.89 -2.01
N ILE A 205 -20.39 -3.38 -2.32
CA ILE A 205 -20.98 -3.27 -3.65
C ILE A 205 -22.29 -2.51 -3.57
N VAL A 206 -22.48 -1.61 -4.52
CA VAL A 206 -23.75 -0.93 -4.79
C VAL A 206 -24.25 -1.30 -6.17
N LYS A 207 -25.57 -1.29 -6.34
CA LYS A 207 -26.21 -1.52 -7.64
C LYS A 207 -26.68 -0.18 -8.19
N HIS A 208 -26.17 0.19 -9.35
CA HIS A 208 -26.64 1.32 -10.16
C HIS A 208 -27.38 0.81 -11.40
N ALA A 209 -28.01 1.71 -12.14
CA ALA A 209 -28.74 1.35 -13.35
C ALA A 209 -27.88 0.73 -14.45
N ASP A 210 -26.59 1.05 -14.45
CA ASP A 210 -25.56 0.57 -15.40
C ASP A 210 -24.79 -0.67 -14.90
N GLY A 211 -25.13 -1.18 -13.70
CA GLY A 211 -24.52 -2.41 -13.19
C GLY A 211 -24.15 -2.40 -11.69
N ARG A 212 -23.25 -3.34 -11.32
CA ARG A 212 -22.67 -3.44 -9.98
C ARG A 212 -21.37 -2.63 -9.93
N HIS A 213 -21.23 -1.77 -8.93
CA HIS A 213 -20.06 -0.93 -8.70
C HIS A 213 -19.52 -1.13 -7.29
N LEU A 214 -18.24 -0.87 -7.10
CA LEU A 214 -17.67 -0.79 -5.76
C LEU A 214 -18.25 0.45 -5.05
N ALA A 215 -18.67 0.27 -3.80
CA ALA A 215 -19.21 1.36 -3.00
C ALA A 215 -18.12 2.40 -2.70
N THR A 216 -18.51 3.66 -2.80
CA THR A 216 -17.71 4.81 -2.42
C THR A 216 -18.03 5.23 -0.99
N ILE A 217 -17.38 6.29 -0.51
CA ILE A 217 -17.67 6.86 0.81
C ILE A 217 -19.04 7.55 0.91
N THR A 218 -19.62 7.92 -0.25
CA THR A 218 -20.93 8.57 -0.32
C THR A 218 -22.08 7.57 -0.38
N ASP A 219 -21.76 6.29 -0.59
CA ASP A 219 -22.74 5.23 -0.62
C ASP A 219 -23.13 4.78 0.80
N PRO A 220 -24.31 4.16 0.98
CA PRO A 220 -24.78 3.73 2.29
C PRO A 220 -23.75 2.85 3.02
N ALA A 221 -23.55 3.09 4.31
CA ALA A 221 -22.59 2.35 5.13
C ALA A 221 -22.94 0.86 5.28
N ASP A 222 -24.21 0.50 5.08
CA ASP A 222 -24.75 -0.85 5.10
C ASP A 222 -24.76 -1.54 3.72
N ALA A 223 -24.13 -0.93 2.69
CA ALA A 223 -23.96 -1.59 1.41
C ALA A 223 -23.28 -2.96 1.59
N PRO A 224 -23.79 -4.03 0.94
CA PRO A 224 -23.30 -5.39 1.13
C PRO A 224 -21.83 -5.52 0.69
N LEU A 225 -21.10 -6.40 1.37
CA LEU A 225 -19.76 -6.80 0.95
C LEU A 225 -19.82 -7.55 -0.38
N SER A 226 -18.74 -7.42 -1.15
CA SER A 226 -18.52 -8.24 -2.32
C SER A 226 -18.18 -9.67 -1.93
N ASP A 227 -18.58 -10.61 -2.77
CA ASP A 227 -18.22 -12.03 -2.62
C ASP A 227 -16.71 -12.28 -2.65
N MET A 228 -15.92 -11.32 -3.16
CA MET A 228 -14.45 -11.35 -3.16
C MET A 228 -13.83 -10.94 -1.83
N SER A 229 -14.61 -10.33 -0.93
CA SER A 229 -14.07 -9.82 0.33
C SER A 229 -13.74 -10.96 1.29
N VAL A 230 -12.51 -10.92 1.81
CA VAL A 230 -12.05 -11.86 2.83
C VAL A 230 -12.84 -11.66 4.13
N THR A 231 -13.25 -12.75 4.78
CA THR A 231 -13.89 -12.67 6.09
C THR A 231 -12.88 -12.40 7.20
N PRO A 232 -13.28 -11.83 8.35
CA PRO A 232 -12.40 -11.66 9.49
C PRO A 232 -11.71 -12.95 9.93
N GLU A 233 -12.44 -14.06 9.92
CA GLU A 233 -11.94 -15.37 10.32
C GLU A 233 -10.92 -15.93 9.31
N GLN A 234 -11.14 -15.76 8.00
CA GLN A 234 -10.17 -16.14 6.98
C GLN A 234 -8.90 -15.31 7.12
N TRP A 235 -9.03 -14.00 7.28
CA TRP A 235 -7.88 -13.09 7.44
C TRP A 235 -7.03 -13.47 8.66
N GLY A 236 -7.66 -13.72 9.80
CA GLY A 236 -6.96 -14.15 11.03
C GLY A 236 -6.21 -15.48 10.83
N ARG A 237 -6.87 -16.50 10.26
CA ARG A 237 -6.23 -17.79 9.96
C ARG A 237 -5.09 -17.66 8.96
N PHE A 238 -5.28 -16.86 7.89
CA PHE A 238 -4.27 -16.61 6.87
C PHE A 238 -3.00 -16.02 7.48
N LEU A 239 -3.14 -14.97 8.29
CA LEU A 239 -2.00 -14.33 8.94
C LEU A 239 -1.29 -15.25 9.94
N CYS A 240 -2.04 -15.97 10.78
CA CYS A 240 -1.47 -16.89 11.76
C CYS A 240 -0.67 -18.01 11.09
N ALA A 241 -1.21 -18.63 10.03
CA ALA A 241 -0.55 -19.73 9.35
C ALA A 241 0.76 -19.29 8.66
N ILE A 242 0.76 -18.11 8.03
CA ILE A 242 2.00 -17.57 7.42
C ILE A 242 2.99 -17.18 8.52
N PHE A 243 2.52 -16.59 9.62
CA PHE A 243 3.40 -16.21 10.73
C PHE A 243 4.08 -17.44 11.34
N ASP A 244 3.38 -18.56 11.50
CA ASP A 244 3.94 -19.80 12.05
C ASP A 244 5.07 -20.37 11.18
N GLU A 245 4.95 -20.29 9.87
CA GLU A 245 6.01 -20.67 8.94
C GLU A 245 7.17 -19.65 8.99
N TRP A 246 6.85 -18.36 8.95
CA TRP A 246 7.81 -17.27 8.94
C TRP A 246 8.65 -17.20 10.21
N VAL A 247 8.02 -17.33 11.38
CA VAL A 247 8.70 -17.22 12.67
C VAL A 247 9.67 -18.40 12.94
N ARG A 248 9.45 -19.54 12.25
CA ARG A 248 10.33 -20.73 12.35
C ARG A 248 11.54 -20.65 11.41
N HIS A 249 11.41 -20.00 10.27
CA HIS A 249 12.38 -20.21 9.18
C HIS A 249 12.90 -18.93 8.54
N ASP A 250 12.17 -17.82 8.60
CA ASP A 250 12.33 -16.73 7.65
C ASP A 250 12.57 -15.36 8.29
N VAL A 251 12.59 -15.24 9.61
CA VAL A 251 12.86 -13.96 10.31
C VAL A 251 14.24 -13.43 9.92
N GLY A 252 14.28 -12.19 9.39
CA GLY A 252 15.51 -11.57 8.89
C GLY A 252 15.96 -12.06 7.50
N LYS A 253 15.19 -12.96 6.86
CA LYS A 253 15.44 -13.45 5.48
C LYS A 253 14.34 -13.06 4.51
N ILE A 254 13.08 -13.14 4.96
CA ILE A 254 11.91 -12.69 4.23
C ILE A 254 11.19 -11.66 5.10
N TYR A 255 10.89 -10.53 4.50
CA TYR A 255 10.25 -9.40 5.15
C TYR A 255 8.78 -9.38 4.74
N VAL A 256 7.91 -9.70 5.69
CA VAL A 256 6.46 -9.53 5.53
C VAL A 256 6.09 -8.22 6.19
N GLU A 257 5.73 -7.23 5.38
CA GLU A 257 5.55 -5.83 5.80
C GLU A 257 4.64 -5.68 7.02
N LEU A 258 3.54 -6.45 7.08
CA LEU A 258 2.65 -6.47 8.24
C LEU A 258 3.37 -6.93 9.52
N PHE A 259 4.18 -7.99 9.44
CA PHE A 259 4.88 -8.53 10.60
C PHE A 259 5.95 -7.57 11.11
N ASP A 260 6.68 -6.93 10.19
CA ASP A 260 7.67 -5.91 10.53
C ASP A 260 7.01 -4.66 11.16
N CYS A 261 5.85 -4.22 10.64
CA CYS A 261 5.06 -3.15 11.24
C CYS A 261 4.55 -3.51 12.64
N MET A 262 4.16 -4.78 12.86
CA MET A 262 3.77 -5.23 14.20
C MET A 262 4.96 -5.17 15.15
N LEU A 263 6.12 -5.68 14.78
CA LEU A 263 7.31 -5.58 15.61
C LEU A 263 7.65 -4.12 15.92
N ALA A 264 7.57 -3.22 14.93
CA ALA A 264 7.77 -1.78 15.14
C ALA A 264 6.82 -1.23 16.23
N ASN A 265 5.54 -1.57 16.17
CA ASN A 265 4.56 -1.15 17.18
C ASN A 265 4.86 -1.76 18.56
N TRP A 266 5.30 -3.02 18.65
CA TRP A 266 5.70 -3.65 19.91
C TRP A 266 6.91 -2.98 20.56
N VAL A 267 7.86 -2.49 19.78
CA VAL A 267 9.02 -1.75 20.30
C VAL A 267 8.77 -0.26 20.47
N GLY A 268 7.57 0.23 20.14
CA GLY A 268 7.18 1.64 20.30
C GLY A 268 7.71 2.57 19.20
N VAL A 269 8.07 2.02 18.03
CA VAL A 269 8.52 2.77 16.85
C VAL A 269 7.36 2.91 15.87
N THR A 270 7.22 4.09 15.26
CA THR A 270 6.18 4.32 14.24
C THR A 270 6.45 3.42 13.03
N PRO A 271 5.49 2.58 12.62
CA PRO A 271 5.66 1.68 11.49
C PRO A 271 5.71 2.43 10.15
N GLY A 272 6.32 1.79 9.14
CA GLY A 272 6.48 2.36 7.81
C GLY A 272 5.19 2.55 7.02
N ILE A 273 4.10 1.86 7.41
CA ILE A 273 2.80 1.95 6.74
C ILE A 273 1.78 2.68 7.61
N CYS A 274 1.08 3.65 7.01
CA CYS A 274 0.03 4.42 7.68
C CYS A 274 -1.13 3.56 8.21
N MET A 275 -1.37 2.38 7.62
CA MET A 275 -2.41 1.44 8.05
C MET A 275 -2.26 1.05 9.52
N TYR A 276 -1.04 0.79 9.97
CA TYR A 276 -0.72 0.40 11.35
C TYR A 276 -0.12 1.53 12.20
N ALA A 277 -0.02 2.74 11.65
CA ALA A 277 0.37 3.92 12.40
C ALA A 277 -0.85 4.57 13.07
N LYS A 278 -0.62 5.35 14.13
CA LYS A 278 -1.66 6.07 14.86
C LYS A 278 -2.41 7.08 13.98
N GLU A 279 -1.71 7.71 13.04
CA GLU A 279 -2.22 8.73 12.14
C GLU A 279 -1.88 8.40 10.68
N CYS A 280 -2.64 8.95 9.72
CA CYS A 280 -2.33 8.79 8.30
C CYS A 280 -1.11 9.60 7.84
N GLY A 281 -0.75 10.64 8.57
CA GLY A 281 0.41 11.49 8.26
C GLY A 281 0.18 12.48 7.12
N HIS A 282 1.30 12.99 6.57
CA HIS A 282 1.33 13.94 5.47
C HIS A 282 1.54 13.21 4.12
N ALA A 283 0.81 12.12 3.94
CA ALA A 283 0.78 11.38 2.69
C ALA A 283 -0.33 11.93 1.79
N GLY A 284 -0.08 11.96 0.50
CA GLY A 284 -1.07 12.36 -0.49
C GLY A 284 -0.91 11.59 -1.79
N VAL A 285 -1.84 11.79 -2.70
CA VAL A 285 -1.77 11.28 -4.06
C VAL A 285 -2.01 12.41 -5.05
N MET A 286 -1.21 12.48 -6.10
CA MET A 286 -1.39 13.44 -7.18
C MET A 286 -1.80 12.73 -8.46
N GLU A 287 -2.94 13.16 -9.00
CA GLU A 287 -3.47 12.72 -10.28
C GLU A 287 -2.76 13.39 -11.46
N PHE A 288 -2.92 12.79 -12.63
CA PHE A 288 -2.29 13.24 -13.90
C PHE A 288 -2.59 14.69 -14.27
N ASN A 289 -3.68 15.29 -13.76
CA ASN A 289 -4.10 16.67 -14.01
C ASN A 289 -3.58 17.67 -12.95
N GLY A 290 -2.82 17.19 -11.95
CA GLY A 290 -2.27 17.99 -10.86
C GLY A 290 -3.17 18.13 -9.63
N ASP A 291 -4.33 17.51 -9.61
CA ASP A 291 -5.16 17.44 -8.43
C ASP A 291 -4.49 16.57 -7.35
N VAL A 292 -4.44 17.09 -6.13
CA VAL A 292 -3.88 16.40 -4.97
C VAL A 292 -4.99 16.04 -4.00
N TYR A 293 -4.97 14.78 -3.53
CA TYR A 293 -5.93 14.23 -2.58
C TYR A 293 -5.24 13.74 -1.32
N SER A 294 -6.00 13.65 -0.23
CA SER A 294 -5.49 13.26 1.08
C SER A 294 -4.93 11.83 1.15
N CYS A 295 -5.41 10.92 0.31
CA CYS A 295 -4.99 9.51 0.31
C CYS A 295 -5.43 8.82 -0.98
N ASP A 296 -4.68 7.79 -1.39
CA ASP A 296 -4.97 6.96 -2.57
C ASP A 296 -6.33 6.25 -2.50
N HIS A 297 -6.73 5.77 -1.31
CA HIS A 297 -8.06 5.20 -1.11
C HIS A 297 -9.19 6.24 -1.14
N PHE A 298 -8.88 7.51 -0.87
CA PHE A 298 -9.84 8.59 -0.73
C PHE A 298 -9.71 9.63 -1.86
N VAL A 299 -9.53 9.16 -3.10
CA VAL A 299 -9.60 10.01 -4.29
C VAL A 299 -11.07 10.28 -4.61
N PHE A 300 -11.64 11.26 -3.92
CA PHE A 300 -13.01 11.75 -4.06
C PHE A 300 -13.03 13.26 -3.87
N PRO A 301 -14.00 13.99 -4.45
CA PRO A 301 -14.05 15.46 -4.39
C PRO A 301 -13.91 16.02 -2.96
N GLU A 302 -14.48 15.35 -1.95
CA GLU A 302 -14.50 15.77 -0.55
C GLU A 302 -13.08 15.74 0.09
N TYR A 303 -12.18 14.93 -0.47
CA TYR A 303 -10.81 14.78 0.02
C TYR A 303 -9.77 15.45 -0.89
N ARG A 304 -10.22 16.24 -1.87
CA ARG A 304 -9.34 17.02 -2.74
C ARG A 304 -8.75 18.18 -1.94
N LEU A 305 -7.43 18.24 -1.85
CA LEU A 305 -6.68 19.29 -1.15
C LEU A 305 -6.50 20.55 -2.02
N GLY A 306 -6.39 20.36 -3.33
CA GLY A 306 -6.19 21.42 -4.30
C GLY A 306 -5.57 20.90 -5.60
N ASN A 307 -5.02 21.83 -6.39
CA ASN A 307 -4.25 21.53 -7.61
C ASN A 307 -2.88 22.21 -7.52
N ILE A 308 -1.82 21.56 -7.99
CA ILE A 308 -0.45 22.10 -7.90
C ILE A 308 -0.25 23.40 -8.71
N ARG A 309 -1.16 23.72 -9.66
CA ARG A 309 -1.15 25.02 -10.36
C ARG A 309 -1.70 26.18 -9.53
N GLU A 310 -2.39 25.88 -8.42
CA GLU A 310 -3.10 26.86 -7.59
C GLU A 310 -2.47 27.00 -6.21
N LYS A 311 -1.96 25.85 -5.67
CA LYS A 311 -1.38 25.77 -4.32
C LYS A 311 -0.12 24.93 -4.37
N THR A 312 0.86 25.25 -3.55
CA THR A 312 2.05 24.42 -3.39
C THR A 312 1.72 23.08 -2.70
N ILE A 313 2.55 22.07 -2.94
CA ILE A 313 2.46 20.77 -2.26
C ILE A 313 2.51 20.95 -0.73
N THR A 314 3.35 21.86 -0.26
CA THR A 314 3.48 22.20 1.17
C THR A 314 2.19 22.73 1.75
N GLU A 315 1.54 23.71 1.10
CA GLU A 315 0.27 24.29 1.57
C GLU A 315 -0.84 23.23 1.63
N MET A 316 -0.85 22.28 0.68
CA MET A 316 -1.83 21.21 0.64
C MET A 316 -1.60 20.16 1.73
N LEU A 317 -0.38 19.62 1.85
CA LEU A 317 -0.11 18.47 2.71
C LEU A 317 0.20 18.82 4.17
N TYR A 318 0.63 20.05 4.46
CA TYR A 318 0.71 20.56 5.84
C TYR A 318 -0.49 21.44 6.22
N GLY A 319 -1.46 21.62 5.31
CA GLY A 319 -2.66 22.39 5.56
C GLY A 319 -3.63 21.70 6.51
N ASP A 320 -4.52 22.49 7.11
CA ASP A 320 -5.50 22.04 8.11
C ASP A 320 -6.40 20.88 7.64
N GLN A 321 -6.71 20.82 6.34
CA GLN A 321 -7.55 19.76 5.80
C GLN A 321 -6.84 18.40 5.89
N GLN A 322 -5.56 18.34 5.48
CA GLN A 322 -4.77 17.10 5.58
C GLN A 322 -4.46 16.75 7.04
N GLN A 323 -4.19 17.73 7.88
CA GLN A 323 -3.97 17.48 9.29
C GLN A 323 -5.21 16.86 9.95
N ARG A 324 -6.39 17.45 9.72
CA ARG A 324 -7.66 16.88 10.22
C ARG A 324 -7.91 15.47 9.69
N PHE A 325 -7.67 15.23 8.40
CA PHE A 325 -7.81 13.89 7.82
C PHE A 325 -6.88 12.89 8.53
N SER A 326 -5.62 13.24 8.73
CA SER A 326 -4.63 12.39 9.40
C SER A 326 -5.04 12.04 10.83
N GLU A 327 -5.40 13.03 11.63
CA GLU A 327 -5.76 12.89 13.05
C GLU A 327 -7.08 12.15 13.26
N LEU A 328 -8.04 12.29 12.32
CA LEU A 328 -9.34 11.61 12.40
C LEU A 328 -9.17 10.09 12.49
N LYS A 329 -8.12 9.53 11.94
CA LYS A 329 -7.85 8.10 12.06
C LYS A 329 -7.86 7.62 13.52
N HIS A 330 -7.19 8.33 14.40
CA HIS A 330 -7.17 8.00 15.84
C HIS A 330 -8.35 8.60 16.60
N LYS A 331 -8.71 9.86 16.32
CA LYS A 331 -9.78 10.57 17.04
C LYS A 331 -11.16 9.94 16.85
N SER A 332 -11.40 9.30 15.69
CA SER A 332 -12.68 8.66 15.37
C SER A 332 -12.79 7.18 15.83
N LEU A 333 -11.82 6.68 16.59
CA LEU A 333 -11.89 5.32 17.12
C LEU A 333 -13.11 5.14 18.03
N PRO A 334 -13.93 4.10 17.85
CA PRO A 334 -15.05 3.80 18.73
C PRO A 334 -14.55 3.36 20.11
N GLN A 335 -15.47 3.36 21.09
CA GLN A 335 -15.13 3.08 22.49
C GLN A 335 -14.43 1.73 22.69
N GLU A 336 -14.93 0.67 22.03
CA GLU A 336 -14.33 -0.65 22.10
C GLU A 336 -12.87 -0.68 21.63
N CYS A 337 -12.52 0.11 20.61
CA CYS A 337 -11.14 0.21 20.14
C CYS A 337 -10.24 0.92 21.15
N LYS A 338 -10.74 1.97 21.82
CA LYS A 338 -10.01 2.72 22.86
C LYS A 338 -9.74 1.87 24.12
N GLU A 339 -10.61 0.91 24.40
CA GLU A 339 -10.48 -0.04 25.52
C GLU A 339 -9.70 -1.32 25.14
N CYS A 340 -9.35 -1.49 23.86
CA CYS A 340 -8.76 -2.72 23.36
C CYS A 340 -7.28 -2.81 23.78
N ARG A 341 -6.89 -3.94 24.36
CA ARG A 341 -5.48 -4.21 24.72
C ARG A 341 -4.52 -4.18 23.53
N TRP A 342 -5.03 -4.35 22.30
CA TRP A 342 -4.27 -4.34 21.06
C TRP A 342 -4.32 -2.99 20.33
N GLU A 343 -4.84 -1.93 20.96
CA GLU A 343 -4.91 -0.61 20.33
C GLU A 343 -3.55 -0.13 19.85
N PHE A 344 -2.50 -0.32 20.66
CA PHE A 344 -1.12 0.07 20.35
C PHE A 344 -0.55 -0.59 19.08
N ALA A 345 -1.01 -1.79 18.71
CA ALA A 345 -0.57 -2.53 17.54
C ALA A 345 -1.46 -2.28 16.31
N CYS A 346 -2.77 -2.11 16.57
CA CYS A 346 -3.80 -2.03 15.54
C CYS A 346 -4.09 -0.58 15.09
N HIS A 347 -4.16 0.37 16.04
CA HIS A 347 -4.61 1.75 15.83
C HIS A 347 -5.92 1.83 15.01
N GLY A 348 -6.76 0.78 15.09
CA GLY A 348 -8.01 0.64 14.33
C GLY A 348 -7.81 0.40 12.83
N GLU A 349 -6.63 0.16 12.35
CA GLU A 349 -6.27 -0.09 10.95
C GLU A 349 -6.73 1.04 10.01
N CYS A 350 -6.93 0.81 8.71
CA CYS A 350 -7.31 1.83 7.74
C CYS A 350 -8.77 2.30 7.91
N PRO A 351 -9.05 3.61 7.94
CA PRO A 351 -10.43 4.12 7.99
C PRO A 351 -11.35 3.62 6.88
N LYS A 352 -10.80 3.24 5.72
CA LYS A 352 -11.55 2.63 4.60
C LYS A 352 -12.36 1.41 5.05
N ASN A 353 -11.79 0.60 5.96
CA ASN A 353 -12.40 -0.67 6.40
C ASN A 353 -13.24 -0.53 7.68
N ARG A 354 -13.51 0.71 8.16
CA ARG A 354 -14.19 1.00 9.42
C ARG A 354 -15.67 1.32 9.22
N PHE A 355 -16.48 0.35 8.84
CA PHE A 355 -17.90 0.55 8.53
C PHE A 355 -18.86 -0.32 9.38
N ILE A 356 -18.34 -1.10 10.34
CA ILE A 356 -19.20 -1.86 11.26
C ILE A 356 -19.34 -1.13 12.60
N LYS A 357 -20.32 -1.55 13.39
CA LYS A 357 -20.55 -1.07 14.75
C LYS A 357 -19.73 -1.85 15.76
N ASP A 358 -19.31 -1.18 16.83
CA ASP A 358 -18.69 -1.82 17.99
C ASP A 358 -19.75 -2.50 18.89
N ARG A 359 -19.31 -3.19 19.96
CA ARG A 359 -20.21 -3.88 20.91
C ARG A 359 -21.16 -2.93 21.65
N TYR A 360 -20.88 -1.64 21.64
CA TYR A 360 -21.73 -0.60 22.26
C TYR A 360 -22.67 0.07 21.25
N GLY A 361 -22.63 -0.34 19.97
CA GLY A 361 -23.42 0.22 18.89
C GLY A 361 -22.82 1.44 18.21
N ASN A 362 -21.59 1.87 18.59
CA ASN A 362 -20.89 2.99 17.96
C ASN A 362 -20.34 2.59 16.58
N PRO A 363 -20.47 3.45 15.56
CA PRO A 363 -19.90 3.20 14.24
C PRO A 363 -18.37 3.36 14.22
N GLY A 364 -17.71 2.86 13.16
CA GLY A 364 -16.30 3.12 12.92
C GLY A 364 -15.34 2.02 13.41
N LYS A 365 -15.85 0.83 13.75
CA LYS A 365 -15.03 -0.36 13.99
C LYS A 365 -14.61 -0.98 12.67
N ASN A 366 -13.37 -1.45 12.61
CA ASN A 366 -12.84 -2.14 11.44
C ASN A 366 -13.54 -3.48 11.21
N TYR A 367 -13.89 -3.77 9.98
CA TYR A 367 -14.54 -5.02 9.60
C TYR A 367 -13.70 -6.26 9.94
N LEU A 368 -12.39 -6.20 9.72
CA LEU A 368 -11.45 -7.31 9.99
C LEU A 368 -11.00 -7.40 11.45
N CYS A 369 -11.56 -6.57 12.35
CA CYS A 369 -11.13 -6.46 13.75
C CYS A 369 -10.97 -7.83 14.44
N ARG A 370 -11.91 -8.76 14.26
CA ARG A 370 -11.87 -10.10 14.88
C ARG A 370 -10.68 -10.93 14.39
N GLY A 371 -10.36 -10.86 13.10
CA GLY A 371 -9.20 -11.52 12.52
C GLY A 371 -7.88 -10.94 13.04
N TYR A 372 -7.80 -9.61 13.17
CA TYR A 372 -6.64 -8.96 13.78
C TYR A 372 -6.48 -9.31 15.26
N GLN A 373 -7.57 -9.39 16.03
CA GLN A 373 -7.49 -9.82 17.43
C GLN A 373 -6.96 -11.24 17.55
N GLN A 374 -7.46 -12.17 16.73
CA GLN A 374 -6.94 -13.54 16.66
C GLN A 374 -5.44 -13.54 16.35
N PHE A 375 -5.03 -12.77 15.35
CA PHE A 375 -3.63 -12.68 14.95
C PHE A 375 -2.75 -12.10 16.06
N PHE A 376 -3.13 -10.99 16.67
CA PHE A 376 -2.35 -10.37 17.75
C PHE A 376 -2.22 -11.28 18.97
N GLU A 377 -3.28 -12.00 19.35
CA GLU A 377 -3.22 -12.98 20.43
C GLU A 377 -2.24 -14.10 20.12
N HIS A 378 -2.27 -14.60 18.89
CA HIS A 378 -1.40 -15.67 18.42
C HIS A 378 0.08 -15.26 18.40
N VAL A 379 0.40 -14.07 17.90
CA VAL A 379 1.79 -13.64 17.71
C VAL A 379 2.41 -12.98 18.94
N ALA A 380 1.62 -12.55 19.92
CA ALA A 380 2.08 -11.75 21.05
C ALA A 380 3.28 -12.37 21.79
N PRO A 381 3.33 -13.68 22.12
CA PRO A 381 4.48 -14.25 22.82
C PRO A 381 5.78 -14.13 22.01
N TYR A 382 5.70 -14.30 20.70
CA TYR A 382 6.84 -14.20 19.78
C TYR A 382 7.27 -12.75 19.59
N MET A 383 6.31 -11.84 19.43
CA MET A 383 6.57 -10.40 19.31
C MET A 383 7.21 -9.83 20.58
N GLU A 384 6.77 -10.26 21.78
CA GLU A 384 7.41 -9.86 23.04
C GLU A 384 8.85 -10.41 23.14
N TYR A 385 9.10 -11.63 22.68
CA TYR A 385 10.46 -12.16 22.63
C TYR A 385 11.33 -11.33 21.65
N MET A 386 10.88 -11.11 20.43
CA MET A 386 11.61 -10.34 19.41
C MET A 386 11.86 -8.89 19.87
N LYS A 387 10.88 -8.25 20.51
CA LYS A 387 11.03 -6.94 21.14
C LYS A 387 12.16 -6.95 22.19
N ASN A 388 12.18 -7.95 23.07
CA ASN A 388 13.22 -8.06 24.09
C ASN A 388 14.61 -8.26 23.48
N GLU A 389 14.73 -9.06 22.41
CA GLU A 389 15.97 -9.19 21.66
C GLU A 389 16.40 -7.83 21.08
N TYR A 390 15.49 -7.12 20.39
CA TYR A 390 15.77 -5.81 19.80
C TYR A 390 16.24 -4.79 20.85
N LEU A 391 15.52 -4.65 21.95
CA LEU A 391 15.85 -3.70 23.03
C LEU A 391 17.20 -4.01 23.70
N ASN A 392 17.63 -5.27 23.68
CA ASN A 392 18.93 -5.71 24.17
C ASN A 392 20.02 -5.73 23.07
N GLN A 393 19.76 -5.10 21.92
CA GLN A 393 20.67 -5.05 20.76
C GLN A 393 21.06 -6.44 20.23
N ARG A 394 20.17 -7.42 20.35
CA ARG A 394 20.31 -8.75 19.78
C ARG A 394 19.38 -8.92 18.58
N PRO A 395 19.68 -9.82 17.65
CA PRO A 395 18.84 -10.05 16.48
C PRO A 395 17.46 -10.59 16.88
N PRO A 396 16.32 -9.97 16.44
CA PRO A 396 14.98 -10.55 16.59
C PRO A 396 14.88 -11.97 16.02
N ALA A 397 15.70 -12.30 15.02
CA ALA A 397 15.81 -13.61 14.39
C ALA A 397 16.14 -14.76 15.37
N ASN A 398 16.69 -14.46 16.55
CA ASN A 398 16.91 -15.47 17.62
C ASN A 398 15.62 -16.16 18.05
N VAL A 399 14.45 -15.60 17.73
CA VAL A 399 13.15 -16.22 17.99
C VAL A 399 13.04 -17.59 17.32
N MET A 400 13.66 -17.78 16.15
CA MET A 400 13.62 -19.04 15.40
C MET A 400 14.12 -20.24 16.21
N ASP A 401 15.12 -20.03 17.07
CA ASP A 401 15.68 -21.06 17.95
C ASP A 401 14.83 -21.36 19.19
N ARG A 402 13.78 -20.56 19.44
CA ARG A 402 12.96 -20.60 20.65
C ARG A 402 11.47 -20.83 20.41
N VAL A 403 11.06 -21.05 19.15
CA VAL A 403 9.64 -21.14 18.78
C VAL A 403 8.91 -22.18 19.63
N ASP A 404 9.48 -23.39 19.77
CA ASP A 404 8.83 -24.49 20.51
C ASP A 404 8.79 -24.27 22.04
N GLU A 405 9.69 -23.46 22.59
CA GLU A 405 9.68 -23.06 23.98
C GLU A 405 8.64 -21.98 24.25
N ILE A 406 8.50 -21.04 23.32
CA ILE A 406 7.52 -19.93 23.41
C ILE A 406 6.10 -20.47 23.26
N ALA A 407 5.88 -21.40 22.33
CA ALA A 407 4.56 -22.02 22.09
C ALA A 407 4.00 -22.81 23.29
N LYS A 408 4.85 -23.20 24.25
CA LYS A 408 4.44 -23.96 25.43
C LYS A 408 4.03 -23.08 26.62
N LYS A 409 4.20 -21.78 26.52
CA LYS A 409 3.84 -20.79 27.56
C LYS A 409 2.50 -20.17 27.31
#